data_e9509a78d9824aaefcf8139b25dbeee1
#
_entry.id   e9509a78d9824aaefcf8139b25dbeee1
#
_cell.length_a   1.000
_cell.length_b   1.000
_cell.length_c   1.000
_cell.angle_alpha   90.00
_cell.angle_beta   90.00
_cell.angle_gamma   90.00
#
_symmetry.space_group_name_H-M   'P 1'
#
loop_
_entity.id
_entity.type
_entity.pdbx_description
1 polymer ?
#
loop_
_entity_poly.entity_id
_entity_poly.type
_entity_poly.pdbx_seq_one_letter_code
_entity_poly.pdbx_strand_id
1 'polypeptide(L)'
;MAAAVYDATVVFCRRFYAHDRRTSDQMVQAARSGVRNISEGSGAAATSRKSEMLLTNVARASLSDELLGDYESFLTQNGLRVWPKDAREALAMRARLAKDDAPGLPPAPAGGVRLRGLGGLSEFVDQAAPELAANAMLCAVNQAAYLLKRQLESQGQTFVESGGFTEKLYGARSQGRRSERSDGSDKAGKSDGPACPVCGQPMLQRIARKGPKTGQPFCGCSGYPDCKGTLAVSPSEKSDQSGRSDKPPRKT
;
A
#
# COMPACT_ATOMS: atom_id res chain seq x y z
N MET A 1 -0.31 16.09 -11.33
CA MET A 1 0.06 15.74 -12.72
C MET A 1 -0.95 14.82 -13.38
N ALA A 2 -1.26 13.63 -12.88
CA ALA A 2 -2.22 12.70 -13.49
C ALA A 2 -3.62 13.31 -13.74
N ALA A 3 -4.14 14.10 -12.79
CA ALA A 3 -5.40 14.81 -12.97
C ALA A 3 -5.37 15.80 -14.16
N ALA A 4 -4.29 16.59 -14.28
CA ALA A 4 -4.15 17.50 -15.42
C ALA A 4 -4.01 16.76 -16.77
N VAL A 5 -3.36 15.59 -16.77
CA VAL A 5 -3.33 14.70 -17.93
C VAL A 5 -4.73 14.20 -18.29
N TYR A 6 -5.51 13.77 -17.29
CA TYR A 6 -6.90 13.33 -17.51
C TYR A 6 -7.76 14.46 -18.11
N ASP A 7 -7.75 15.64 -17.50
CA ASP A 7 -8.54 16.78 -17.96
C ASP A 7 -8.16 17.18 -19.40
N ALA A 8 -6.86 17.23 -19.69
CA ALA A 8 -6.37 17.54 -21.03
C ALA A 8 -6.66 16.42 -22.04
N THR A 9 -6.71 15.15 -21.63
CA THR A 9 -7.11 14.02 -22.48
C THR A 9 -8.58 14.15 -22.88
N VAL A 10 -9.45 14.55 -21.96
CA VAL A 10 -10.87 14.80 -22.30
C VAL A 10 -11.02 15.90 -23.34
N VAL A 11 -10.25 17.00 -23.21
CA VAL A 11 -10.24 18.08 -24.18
C VAL A 11 -9.68 17.61 -25.54
N PHE A 12 -8.60 16.87 -25.53
CA PHE A 12 -7.97 16.30 -26.73
C PHE A 12 -8.94 15.39 -27.48
N CYS A 13 -9.59 14.47 -26.79
CA CYS A 13 -10.54 13.54 -27.37
C CYS A 13 -11.75 14.26 -27.98
N ARG A 14 -12.31 15.24 -27.25
CA ARG A 14 -13.41 16.08 -27.75
C ARG A 14 -13.04 16.78 -29.06
N ARG A 15 -11.81 17.24 -29.18
CA ARG A 15 -11.33 18.02 -30.28
C ARG A 15 -10.93 17.19 -31.51
N PHE A 16 -10.23 16.09 -31.29
CA PHE A 16 -9.58 15.34 -32.37
C PHE A 16 -10.22 13.97 -32.64
N TYR A 17 -10.98 13.42 -31.70
CA TYR A 17 -11.67 12.14 -31.83
C TYR A 17 -13.19 12.26 -31.74
N ALA A 18 -13.76 13.42 -32.13
CA ALA A 18 -15.22 13.64 -32.10
C ALA A 18 -16.01 12.58 -32.89
N HIS A 19 -15.42 12.01 -33.93
CA HIS A 19 -16.04 11.00 -34.81
C HIS A 19 -15.64 9.56 -34.45
N ASP A 20 -14.65 9.36 -33.62
CA ASP A 20 -14.21 8.04 -33.12
C ASP A 20 -14.44 7.91 -31.62
N ARG A 21 -15.67 7.58 -31.26
CA ARG A 21 -16.07 7.39 -29.86
C ARG A 21 -15.29 6.27 -29.17
N ARG A 22 -14.95 5.20 -29.90
CA ARG A 22 -14.27 4.05 -29.30
C ARG A 22 -12.89 4.43 -28.81
N THR A 23 -12.06 5.02 -29.66
CA THR A 23 -10.72 5.48 -29.28
C THR A 23 -10.80 6.57 -28.21
N SER A 24 -11.73 7.52 -28.34
CA SER A 24 -11.97 8.54 -27.33
C SER A 24 -12.28 7.96 -25.94
N ASP A 25 -13.19 7.00 -25.88
CA ASP A 25 -13.59 6.36 -24.61
C ASP A 25 -12.42 5.57 -24.00
N GLN A 26 -11.62 4.87 -24.82
CA GLN A 26 -10.42 4.15 -24.36
C GLN A 26 -9.37 5.10 -23.79
N MET A 27 -9.03 6.18 -24.47
CA MET A 27 -8.08 7.19 -24.00
C MET A 27 -8.53 7.83 -22.68
N VAL A 28 -9.79 8.26 -22.62
CA VAL A 28 -10.36 8.86 -21.40
C VAL A 28 -10.39 7.86 -20.26
N GLN A 29 -10.71 6.59 -20.53
CA GLN A 29 -10.71 5.53 -19.52
C GLN A 29 -9.30 5.23 -19.01
N ALA A 30 -8.29 5.17 -19.87
CA ALA A 30 -6.89 4.97 -19.47
C ALA A 30 -6.41 6.12 -18.56
N ALA A 31 -6.66 7.37 -18.96
CA ALA A 31 -6.31 8.54 -18.16
C ALA A 31 -7.04 8.56 -16.80
N ARG A 32 -8.34 8.25 -16.79
CA ARG A 32 -9.16 8.14 -15.58
C ARG A 32 -8.69 7.03 -14.66
N SER A 33 -8.32 5.86 -15.21
CA SER A 33 -7.76 4.74 -14.47
C SER A 33 -6.48 5.15 -13.74
N GLY A 34 -5.58 5.88 -14.42
CA GLY A 34 -4.38 6.44 -13.81
C GLY A 34 -4.68 7.27 -12.56
N VAL A 35 -5.61 8.23 -12.68
CA VAL A 35 -6.00 9.11 -11.56
C VAL A 35 -6.62 8.33 -10.40
N ARG A 36 -7.57 7.43 -10.70
CA ARG A 36 -8.27 6.65 -9.68
C ARG A 36 -7.34 5.73 -8.90
N ASN A 37 -6.50 4.99 -9.59
CA ASN A 37 -5.57 4.08 -8.94
C ASN A 37 -4.56 4.81 -8.05
N ILE A 38 -4.13 6.04 -8.41
CA ILE A 38 -3.30 6.87 -7.52
C ILE A 38 -4.07 7.23 -6.25
N SER A 39 -5.33 7.66 -6.37
CA SER A 39 -6.16 8.04 -5.23
C SER A 39 -6.45 6.85 -4.32
N GLU A 40 -6.85 5.72 -4.88
CA GLU A 40 -7.13 4.48 -4.17
C GLU A 40 -5.86 3.93 -3.49
N GLY A 41 -4.71 3.97 -4.18
CA GLY A 41 -3.41 3.58 -3.63
C GLY A 41 -3.04 4.43 -2.42
N SER A 42 -3.22 5.75 -2.51
CA SER A 42 -2.98 6.66 -1.39
C SER A 42 -3.90 6.36 -0.19
N GLY A 43 -5.16 6.03 -0.44
CA GLY A 43 -6.11 5.60 0.61
C GLY A 43 -5.70 4.26 1.25
N ALA A 44 -5.17 3.33 0.47
CA ALA A 44 -4.73 2.02 0.96
C ALA A 44 -3.41 2.08 1.75
N ALA A 45 -2.62 3.14 1.62
CA ALA A 45 -1.27 3.26 2.20
C ALA A 45 -1.23 3.05 3.72
N ALA A 46 -2.29 3.49 4.43
CA ALA A 46 -2.39 3.36 5.89
C ALA A 46 -2.55 1.90 6.36
N THR A 47 -3.15 1.04 5.54
CA THR A 47 -3.51 -0.34 5.92
C THR A 47 -2.73 -1.40 5.16
N SER A 48 -2.30 -1.12 3.93
CA SER A 48 -1.59 -2.09 3.09
C SER A 48 -0.62 -1.41 2.11
N ARG A 49 0.65 -1.38 2.48
CA ARG A 49 1.74 -0.92 1.60
C ARG A 49 1.80 -1.70 0.28
N LYS A 50 1.52 -3.00 0.33
CA LYS A 50 1.48 -3.84 -0.88
C LYS A 50 0.38 -3.39 -1.84
N SER A 51 -0.81 -3.07 -1.33
CA SER A 51 -1.92 -2.57 -2.15
C SER A 51 -1.62 -1.18 -2.72
N GLU A 52 -1.01 -0.29 -1.93
CA GLU A 52 -0.53 1.02 -2.40
C GLU A 52 0.41 0.87 -3.60
N MET A 53 1.45 0.03 -3.48
CA MET A 53 2.40 -0.23 -4.55
C MET A 53 1.75 -0.85 -5.79
N LEU A 54 0.84 -1.81 -5.60
CA LEU A 54 0.10 -2.45 -6.70
C LEU A 54 -0.70 -1.41 -7.49
N LEU A 55 -1.49 -0.58 -6.79
CA LEU A 55 -2.34 0.44 -7.41
C LEU A 55 -1.50 1.55 -8.07
N THR A 56 -0.37 1.94 -7.48
CA THR A 56 0.58 2.88 -8.09
C THR A 56 1.16 2.30 -9.39
N ASN A 57 1.47 1.00 -9.43
CA ASN A 57 1.95 0.34 -10.65
C ASN A 57 0.85 0.23 -11.73
N VAL A 58 -0.39 -0.07 -11.35
CA VAL A 58 -1.54 -0.09 -12.29
C VAL A 58 -1.75 1.31 -12.87
N ALA A 59 -1.69 2.36 -12.04
CA ALA A 59 -1.77 3.75 -12.52
C ALA A 59 -0.67 4.07 -13.54
N ARG A 60 0.57 3.64 -13.26
CA ARG A 60 1.69 3.81 -14.19
C ARG A 60 1.43 3.09 -15.51
N ALA A 61 0.99 1.83 -15.47
CA ALA A 61 0.72 1.04 -16.66
C ALA A 61 -0.39 1.66 -17.53
N SER A 62 -1.51 2.10 -16.92
CA SER A 62 -2.59 2.78 -17.66
C SER A 62 -2.11 4.03 -18.38
N LEU A 63 -1.19 4.79 -17.80
CA LEU A 63 -0.63 5.99 -18.45
C LEU A 63 0.44 5.65 -19.48
N SER A 64 1.41 4.75 -19.16
CA SER A 64 2.56 4.50 -20.02
C SER A 64 2.31 3.46 -21.11
N ASP A 65 1.48 2.46 -20.85
CA ASP A 65 1.35 1.31 -21.74
C ASP A 65 0.09 1.44 -22.63
N GLU A 66 -0.94 2.14 -22.14
CA GLU A 66 -2.17 2.38 -22.89
C GLU A 66 -2.21 3.80 -23.48
N LEU A 67 -2.34 4.83 -22.64
CA LEU A 67 -2.58 6.21 -23.08
C LEU A 67 -1.45 6.78 -23.94
N LEU A 68 -0.19 6.46 -23.64
CA LEU A 68 0.95 6.94 -24.42
C LEU A 68 0.88 6.44 -25.87
N GLY A 69 0.58 5.15 -26.04
CA GLY A 69 0.44 4.52 -27.36
C GLY A 69 -0.65 5.14 -28.21
N ASP A 70 -1.75 5.58 -27.59
CA ASP A 70 -2.85 6.25 -28.32
C ASP A 70 -2.43 7.61 -28.88
N TYR A 71 -1.64 8.40 -28.14
CA TYR A 71 -1.11 9.67 -28.65
C TYR A 71 -0.06 9.47 -29.75
N GLU A 72 0.80 8.47 -29.65
CA GLU A 72 1.75 8.10 -30.69
C GLU A 72 1.01 7.65 -31.97
N SER A 73 -0.02 6.82 -31.79
CA SER A 73 -0.89 6.37 -32.89
C SER A 73 -1.59 7.54 -33.58
N PHE A 74 -2.10 8.51 -32.81
CA PHE A 74 -2.71 9.73 -33.37
C PHE A 74 -1.71 10.46 -34.29
N LEU A 75 -0.49 10.70 -33.81
CA LEU A 75 0.51 11.42 -34.59
C LEU A 75 0.86 10.65 -35.84
N THR A 76 1.13 9.36 -35.76
CA THR A 76 1.57 8.55 -36.91
C THR A 76 0.47 8.36 -37.95
N GLN A 77 -0.77 8.11 -37.52
CA GLN A 77 -1.91 7.95 -38.43
C GLN A 77 -2.28 9.23 -39.18
N ASN A 78 -1.99 10.39 -38.59
CA ASN A 78 -2.25 11.69 -39.21
C ASN A 78 -1.01 12.25 -39.94
N GLY A 79 0.08 11.47 -40.08
CA GLY A 79 1.31 11.92 -40.74
C GLY A 79 2.04 13.06 -40.02
N LEU A 80 1.80 13.18 -38.69
CA LEU A 80 2.40 14.19 -37.85
C LEU A 80 3.68 13.67 -37.20
N ARG A 81 4.59 14.58 -36.84
CA ARG A 81 5.89 14.21 -36.27
C ARG A 81 5.77 13.89 -34.80
N VAL A 82 6.25 12.71 -34.39
CA VAL A 82 6.53 12.38 -33.00
C VAL A 82 7.89 12.99 -32.62
N TRP A 83 7.93 13.83 -31.57
CA TRP A 83 9.20 14.42 -31.14
C TRP A 83 10.07 13.40 -30.43
N PRO A 84 11.33 13.21 -30.89
CA PRO A 84 12.28 12.42 -30.11
C PRO A 84 12.42 12.99 -28.69
N LYS A 85 12.67 12.12 -27.71
CA LYS A 85 12.79 12.51 -26.30
C LYS A 85 13.80 13.63 -26.04
N ASP A 86 14.85 13.69 -26.86
CA ASP A 86 15.96 14.66 -26.75
C ASP A 86 15.80 15.85 -27.70
N ALA A 87 14.71 15.92 -28.46
CA ALA A 87 14.41 17.05 -29.30
C ALA A 87 14.26 18.33 -28.49
N ARG A 88 14.73 19.44 -29.06
CA ARG A 88 14.66 20.76 -28.42
C ARG A 88 13.23 21.12 -27.99
N GLU A 89 12.27 20.79 -28.84
CA GLU A 89 10.83 21.03 -28.61
C GLU A 89 10.30 20.21 -27.42
N ALA A 90 10.68 18.92 -27.33
CA ALA A 90 10.29 18.04 -26.23
C ALA A 90 10.91 18.49 -24.89
N LEU A 91 12.18 18.90 -24.92
CA LEU A 91 12.86 19.45 -23.75
C LEU A 91 12.20 20.74 -23.26
N ALA A 92 11.91 21.65 -24.21
CA ALA A 92 11.23 22.90 -23.91
C ALA A 92 9.82 22.67 -23.35
N MET A 93 9.06 21.71 -23.91
CA MET A 93 7.73 21.37 -23.44
C MET A 93 7.77 20.82 -22.00
N ARG A 94 8.67 19.89 -21.72
CA ARG A 94 8.83 19.33 -20.35
C ARG A 94 9.22 20.40 -19.33
N ALA A 95 10.10 21.32 -19.69
CA ALA A 95 10.46 22.42 -18.80
C ALA A 95 9.27 23.35 -18.49
N ARG A 96 8.41 23.62 -19.48
CA ARG A 96 7.18 24.40 -19.28
C ARG A 96 6.14 23.68 -18.44
N LEU A 97 6.02 22.35 -18.59
CA LEU A 97 5.15 21.52 -17.73
C LEU A 97 5.61 21.55 -16.26
N ALA A 98 6.91 21.68 -16.03
CA ALA A 98 7.47 21.72 -14.68
C ALA A 98 7.36 23.09 -13.99
N LYS A 99 7.47 24.19 -14.77
CA LYS A 99 7.42 25.58 -14.26
C LYS A 99 6.84 26.49 -15.32
N ASP A 100 5.98 27.40 -14.90
CA ASP A 100 5.36 28.41 -15.80
C ASP A 100 6.37 29.33 -16.50
N ASP A 101 7.50 29.64 -15.86
CA ASP A 101 8.52 30.58 -16.31
C ASP A 101 9.94 30.01 -16.25
N ALA A 102 10.16 28.82 -16.85
CA ALA A 102 11.51 28.25 -16.91
C ALA A 102 12.42 29.13 -17.80
N PRO A 103 13.56 29.62 -17.29
CA PRO A 103 14.48 30.45 -18.06
C PRO A 103 15.12 29.66 -19.20
N GLY A 104 15.39 30.33 -20.34
CA GLY A 104 16.05 29.72 -21.49
C GLY A 104 15.14 28.98 -22.46
N LEU A 105 13.85 29.00 -22.26
CA LEU A 105 12.88 28.45 -23.22
C LEU A 105 12.71 29.39 -24.42
N PRO A 106 12.66 28.85 -25.65
CA PRO A 106 12.34 29.66 -26.82
C PRO A 106 10.96 30.31 -26.62
N PRO A 107 10.79 31.58 -27.08
CA PRO A 107 9.47 32.21 -27.05
C PRO A 107 8.45 31.31 -27.74
N ALA A 108 7.19 31.37 -27.29
CA ALA A 108 6.10 30.74 -28.05
C ALA A 108 6.15 31.28 -29.49
N PRO A 109 5.92 30.45 -30.53
CA PRO A 109 5.85 30.95 -31.91
C PRO A 109 4.88 32.12 -31.98
N ALA A 110 5.19 33.12 -32.78
CA ALA A 110 4.37 34.32 -32.93
C ALA A 110 2.91 33.94 -33.26
N GLY A 111 1.96 34.32 -32.44
CA GLY A 111 0.57 33.91 -32.51
C GLY A 111 0.29 32.50 -31.91
N GLY A 112 1.26 31.83 -31.30
CA GLY A 112 1.11 30.52 -30.72
C GLY A 112 0.59 30.55 -29.29
N VAL A 113 -0.16 29.52 -28.92
CA VAL A 113 -0.70 29.32 -27.58
C VAL A 113 0.43 29.04 -26.61
N ARG A 114 0.46 29.79 -25.50
CA ARG A 114 1.47 29.60 -24.46
C ARG A 114 0.99 28.59 -23.41
N LEU A 115 1.74 27.52 -23.22
CA LEU A 115 1.52 26.61 -22.09
C LEU A 115 1.92 27.32 -20.77
N ARG A 116 1.00 27.43 -19.85
CA ARG A 116 1.16 28.01 -18.51
C ARG A 116 1.23 26.89 -17.48
N GLY A 117 2.36 26.17 -17.48
CA GLY A 117 2.54 25.04 -16.58
C GLY A 117 1.53 23.91 -16.76
N LEU A 118 1.51 23.03 -15.79
CA LEU A 118 0.63 21.87 -15.81
C LEU A 118 -0.85 22.22 -15.68
N GLY A 119 -1.18 23.29 -14.95
CA GLY A 119 -2.56 23.77 -14.78
C GLY A 119 -3.17 24.31 -16.07
N GLY A 120 -2.34 24.85 -16.98
CA GLY A 120 -2.76 25.35 -18.29
C GLY A 120 -2.77 24.31 -19.41
N LEU A 121 -2.52 23.03 -19.12
CA LEU A 121 -2.38 21.99 -20.15
C LEU A 121 -3.68 21.79 -20.96
N SER A 122 -4.82 21.77 -20.31
CA SER A 122 -6.12 21.62 -20.99
C SER A 122 -6.43 22.77 -21.94
N GLU A 123 -6.18 24.00 -21.49
CA GLU A 123 -6.36 25.21 -22.34
C GLU A 123 -5.38 25.19 -23.50
N PHE A 124 -4.12 24.81 -23.25
CA PHE A 124 -3.12 24.67 -24.29
C PHE A 124 -3.54 23.65 -25.35
N VAL A 125 -3.99 22.45 -24.93
CA VAL A 125 -4.46 21.38 -25.82
C VAL A 125 -5.69 21.83 -26.62
N ASP A 126 -6.57 22.63 -26.04
CA ASP A 126 -7.76 23.14 -26.73
C ASP A 126 -7.42 24.11 -27.88
N GLN A 127 -6.30 24.82 -27.79
CA GLN A 127 -5.96 25.87 -28.75
C GLN A 127 -4.79 25.50 -29.69
N ALA A 128 -3.91 24.56 -29.28
CA ALA A 128 -2.71 24.20 -30.03
C ALA A 128 -3.00 23.43 -31.33
N ALA A 129 -2.12 23.52 -32.32
CA ALA A 129 -2.18 22.67 -33.49
C ALA A 129 -2.08 21.17 -33.13
N PRO A 130 -2.66 20.25 -33.95
CA PRO A 130 -2.76 18.82 -33.59
C PRO A 130 -1.42 18.19 -33.19
N GLU A 131 -0.36 18.44 -33.97
CA GLU A 131 0.99 17.93 -33.66
C GLU A 131 1.52 18.42 -32.32
N LEU A 132 1.35 19.71 -32.06
CA LEU A 132 1.82 20.35 -30.85
C LEU A 132 1.03 19.87 -29.64
N ALA A 133 -0.29 19.74 -29.76
CA ALA A 133 -1.18 19.23 -28.71
C ALA A 133 -0.82 17.78 -28.34
N ALA A 134 -0.70 16.89 -29.32
CA ALA A 134 -0.38 15.48 -29.07
C ALA A 134 1.02 15.30 -28.47
N ASN A 135 2.03 16.00 -28.99
CA ASN A 135 3.39 15.94 -28.41
C ASN A 135 3.46 16.54 -26.99
N ALA A 136 2.68 17.57 -26.69
CA ALA A 136 2.57 18.08 -25.33
C ALA A 136 1.98 17.03 -24.39
N MET A 137 0.96 16.31 -24.83
CA MET A 137 0.38 15.20 -24.07
C MET A 137 1.38 14.06 -23.89
N LEU A 138 2.13 13.66 -24.91
CA LEU A 138 3.22 12.69 -24.79
C LEU A 138 4.24 13.11 -23.72
N CYS A 139 4.64 14.38 -23.71
CA CYS A 139 5.56 14.91 -22.71
C CYS A 139 4.97 14.82 -21.28
N ALA A 140 3.70 15.19 -21.13
CA ALA A 140 3.00 15.19 -19.83
C ALA A 140 2.79 13.76 -19.29
N VAL A 141 2.36 12.83 -20.15
CA VAL A 141 2.17 11.41 -19.80
C VAL A 141 3.48 10.76 -19.40
N ASN A 142 4.55 10.97 -20.20
CA ASN A 142 5.88 10.45 -19.87
C ASN A 142 6.41 10.99 -18.53
N GLN A 143 6.19 12.26 -18.24
CA GLN A 143 6.55 12.83 -16.94
C GLN A 143 5.74 12.21 -15.78
N ALA A 144 4.44 12.01 -15.97
CA ALA A 144 3.59 11.38 -14.98
C ALA A 144 4.04 9.93 -14.70
N ALA A 145 4.30 9.16 -15.77
CA ALA A 145 4.78 7.78 -15.66
C ALA A 145 6.15 7.70 -14.97
N TYR A 146 7.07 8.62 -15.29
CA TYR A 146 8.37 8.72 -14.63
C TYR A 146 8.24 9.01 -13.12
N LEU A 147 7.36 9.93 -12.72
CA LEU A 147 7.13 10.24 -11.31
C LEU A 147 6.53 9.04 -10.57
N LEU A 148 5.60 8.33 -11.19
CA LEU A 148 5.01 7.12 -10.61
C LEU A 148 6.05 6.00 -10.47
N LYS A 149 6.96 5.85 -11.45
CA LYS A 149 8.09 4.92 -11.33
C LYS A 149 8.98 5.26 -10.13
N ARG A 150 9.35 6.53 -9.98
CA ARG A 150 10.13 7.01 -8.83
C ARG A 150 9.41 6.79 -7.50
N GLN A 151 8.09 7.00 -7.47
CA GLN A 151 7.27 6.72 -6.30
C GLN A 151 7.28 5.24 -5.95
N LEU A 152 7.13 4.34 -6.93
CA LEU A 152 7.22 2.89 -6.72
C LEU A 152 8.57 2.45 -6.15
N GLU A 153 9.66 3.00 -6.67
CA GLU A 153 11.01 2.73 -6.16
C GLU A 153 11.15 3.13 -4.70
N SER A 154 10.68 4.34 -4.33
CA SER A 154 10.67 4.83 -2.96
C SER A 154 9.77 4.01 -2.03
N GLN A 155 8.57 3.66 -2.49
CA GLN A 155 7.64 2.79 -1.76
C GLN A 155 8.25 1.41 -1.51
N GLY A 156 8.94 0.84 -2.51
CA GLY A 156 9.63 -0.45 -2.40
C GLY A 156 10.75 -0.42 -1.36
N GLN A 157 11.59 0.61 -1.37
CA GLN A 157 12.65 0.80 -0.38
C GLN A 157 12.05 0.92 1.03
N THR A 158 11.06 1.77 1.21
CA THR A 158 10.37 1.93 2.50
C THR A 158 9.73 0.62 2.98
N PHE A 159 9.16 -0.18 2.07
CA PHE A 159 8.57 -1.48 2.40
C PHE A 159 9.63 -2.48 2.90
N VAL A 160 10.79 -2.53 2.25
CA VAL A 160 11.91 -3.40 2.68
C VAL A 160 12.46 -2.97 4.04
N GLU A 161 12.64 -1.68 4.27
CA GLU A 161 13.23 -1.15 5.50
C GLU A 161 12.29 -1.23 6.71
N SER A 162 11.03 -0.90 6.52
CA SER A 162 10.06 -0.74 7.61
C SER A 162 9.02 -1.86 7.72
N GLY A 163 9.02 -2.81 6.81
CA GLY A 163 8.04 -3.88 6.72
C GLY A 163 6.62 -3.41 6.40
N GLY A 164 5.71 -4.36 6.24
CA GLY A 164 4.29 -4.10 6.01
C GLY A 164 3.50 -3.86 7.30
N PHE A 165 2.25 -3.42 7.16
CA PHE A 165 1.33 -3.23 8.30
C PHE A 165 1.15 -4.49 9.14
N THR A 166 1.03 -5.66 8.50
CA THR A 166 0.87 -6.96 9.17
C THR A 166 2.07 -7.31 10.04
N GLU A 167 3.29 -7.04 9.56
CA GLU A 167 4.54 -7.28 10.29
C GLU A 167 4.67 -6.33 11.49
N LYS A 168 4.33 -5.05 11.30
CA LYS A 168 4.29 -4.06 12.39
C LYS A 168 3.28 -4.44 13.47
N LEU A 169 2.08 -4.89 13.05
CA LEU A 169 1.04 -5.34 13.95
C LEU A 169 1.45 -6.60 14.72
N TYR A 170 2.12 -7.56 14.04
CA TYR A 170 2.67 -8.74 14.69
C TYR A 170 3.75 -8.38 15.70
N GLY A 171 4.67 -7.48 15.33
CA GLY A 171 5.70 -6.96 16.21
C GLY A 171 5.12 -6.29 17.46
N ALA A 172 4.14 -5.39 17.28
CA ALA A 172 3.46 -4.72 18.39
C ALA A 172 2.72 -5.70 19.32
N ARG A 173 2.03 -6.71 18.75
CA ARG A 173 1.37 -7.77 19.53
C ARG A 173 2.35 -8.65 20.30
N SER A 174 3.50 -8.98 19.71
CA SER A 174 4.53 -9.78 20.37
C SER A 174 5.22 -9.01 21.49
N GLN A 175 5.44 -7.70 21.30
CA GLN A 175 5.96 -6.81 22.35
C GLN A 175 4.97 -6.64 23.50
N GLY A 176 3.67 -6.40 23.21
CA GLY A 176 2.62 -6.33 24.22
C GLY A 176 2.53 -7.59 25.08
N ARG A 177 2.57 -8.78 24.46
CA ARG A 177 2.60 -10.06 25.18
C ARG A 177 3.88 -10.26 26.01
N ARG A 178 4.99 -9.62 25.62
CA ARG A 178 6.25 -9.69 26.36
C ARG A 178 6.24 -8.76 27.57
N SER A 179 5.67 -7.56 27.44
CA SER A 179 5.47 -6.64 28.58
C SER A 179 4.47 -7.19 29.61
N GLU A 180 3.35 -7.77 29.16
CA GLU A 180 2.39 -8.45 30.06
C GLU A 180 3.02 -9.64 30.81
N ARG A 181 4.01 -10.32 30.19
CA ARG A 181 4.78 -11.39 30.85
C ARG A 181 5.83 -10.84 31.81
N SER A 182 6.41 -9.66 31.58
CA SER A 182 7.36 -9.04 32.50
C SER A 182 6.70 -8.44 33.74
N ASP A 183 5.49 -7.88 33.62
CA ASP A 183 4.71 -7.40 34.77
C ASP A 183 4.10 -8.54 35.61
N GLY A 184 4.01 -9.75 35.02
CA GLY A 184 3.58 -10.97 35.74
C GLY A 184 4.71 -11.71 36.46
N SER A 185 5.98 -11.31 36.30
CA SER A 185 7.13 -12.05 36.86
C SER A 185 7.44 -11.73 38.31
N ASP A 186 6.82 -10.69 38.92
CA ASP A 186 6.98 -10.37 40.36
C ASP A 186 6.06 -11.17 41.28
N LYS A 187 5.26 -12.12 40.74
CA LYS A 187 4.60 -13.18 41.49
C LYS A 187 5.22 -14.54 41.21
N ALA A 188 6.53 -14.63 41.22
CA ALA A 188 7.23 -15.90 41.44
C ALA A 188 7.08 -16.25 42.93
N GLY A 189 5.86 -16.62 43.30
CA GLY A 189 5.66 -17.45 44.51
C GLY A 189 6.56 -18.68 44.32
N LYS A 190 7.40 -18.94 45.31
CA LYS A 190 8.21 -20.17 45.42
C LYS A 190 7.36 -21.34 44.95
N SER A 191 7.75 -21.97 43.84
CA SER A 191 7.11 -23.20 43.38
C SER A 191 7.54 -24.33 44.28
N ASP A 192 6.76 -24.59 45.34
CA ASP A 192 6.88 -25.78 46.18
C ASP A 192 6.40 -27.05 45.45
N GLY A 193 6.56 -27.08 44.13
CA GLY A 193 6.28 -28.26 43.32
C GLY A 193 7.38 -29.30 43.45
N PRO A 194 7.08 -30.59 43.37
CA PRO A 194 8.07 -31.65 43.45
C PRO A 194 9.12 -31.51 42.33
N ALA A 195 10.35 -31.92 42.63
CA ALA A 195 11.43 -31.95 41.62
C ALA A 195 11.12 -33.02 40.55
N CYS A 196 11.41 -32.71 39.30
CA CYS A 196 11.22 -33.64 38.19
C CYS A 196 12.18 -34.86 38.36
N PRO A 197 11.66 -36.10 38.32
CA PRO A 197 12.47 -37.30 38.49
C PRO A 197 13.45 -37.54 37.33
N VAL A 198 13.31 -36.81 36.20
CA VAL A 198 14.15 -36.98 35.01
C VAL A 198 15.29 -35.96 34.97
N CYS A 199 15.03 -34.68 35.31
CA CYS A 199 15.99 -33.60 35.15
C CYS A 199 16.18 -32.70 36.39
N GLY A 200 15.49 -32.96 37.48
CA GLY A 200 15.58 -32.19 38.71
C GLY A 200 14.95 -30.81 38.71
N GLN A 201 14.45 -30.34 37.59
CA GLN A 201 13.76 -29.04 37.45
C GLN A 201 12.41 -29.02 38.21
N PRO A 202 11.92 -27.86 38.69
CA PRO A 202 10.65 -27.76 39.38
C PRO A 202 9.50 -28.17 38.44
N MET A 203 8.47 -28.83 38.99
CA MET A 203 7.31 -29.26 38.23
C MET A 203 6.13 -28.33 38.45
N LEU A 204 5.33 -28.12 37.40
CA LEU A 204 4.13 -27.28 37.39
C LEU A 204 2.89 -28.13 37.24
N GLN A 205 1.86 -27.84 38.04
CA GLN A 205 0.56 -28.51 37.94
C GLN A 205 -0.15 -28.09 36.63
N ARG A 206 -0.62 -29.05 35.88
CA ARG A 206 -1.31 -28.89 34.58
C ARG A 206 -2.53 -29.82 34.53
N ILE A 207 -3.50 -29.52 33.66
CA ILE A 207 -4.67 -30.35 33.40
C ILE A 207 -4.49 -31.04 32.04
N ALA A 208 -4.70 -32.33 31.97
CA ALA A 208 -4.59 -33.12 30.73
C ALA A 208 -5.71 -32.70 29.76
N ARG A 209 -5.33 -32.29 28.54
CA ARG A 209 -6.24 -31.82 27.49
C ARG A 209 -6.60 -32.88 26.44
N LYS A 210 -5.84 -33.97 26.37
CA LYS A 210 -6.02 -35.05 25.38
C LYS A 210 -5.69 -36.41 26.03
N GLY A 211 -6.32 -37.48 25.54
CA GLY A 211 -6.08 -38.84 25.95
C GLY A 211 -7.05 -39.37 27.03
N PRO A 212 -6.87 -40.62 27.50
CA PRO A 212 -7.81 -41.26 28.43
C PRO A 212 -7.89 -40.64 29.83
N LYS A 213 -7.00 -39.71 30.17
CA LYS A 213 -6.97 -38.96 31.43
C LYS A 213 -7.33 -37.47 31.26
N THR A 214 -8.08 -37.12 30.21
CA THR A 214 -8.54 -35.73 29.97
C THR A 214 -9.30 -35.19 31.18
N GLY A 215 -8.96 -33.95 31.61
CA GLY A 215 -9.56 -33.30 32.77
C GLY A 215 -8.86 -33.59 34.10
N GLN A 216 -7.94 -34.56 34.19
CA GLN A 216 -7.23 -34.85 35.43
C GLN A 216 -5.99 -33.94 35.59
N PRO A 217 -5.70 -33.47 36.83
CA PRO A 217 -4.50 -32.72 37.15
C PRO A 217 -3.26 -33.65 37.17
N PHE A 218 -2.15 -33.15 36.68
CA PHE A 218 -0.84 -33.80 36.74
C PHE A 218 0.25 -32.75 36.88
N CYS A 219 1.40 -33.12 37.45
CA CYS A 219 2.58 -32.25 37.44
C CYS A 219 3.45 -32.56 36.21
N GLY A 220 3.72 -31.54 35.41
CA GLY A 220 4.60 -31.59 34.26
C GLY A 220 5.88 -30.79 34.49
N CYS A 221 7.01 -31.27 33.98
CA CYS A 221 8.29 -30.59 34.10
C CYS A 221 8.25 -29.18 33.49
N SER A 222 8.86 -28.17 34.15
CA SER A 222 8.99 -26.81 33.61
C SER A 222 9.90 -26.76 32.38
N GLY A 223 10.81 -27.71 32.19
CA GLY A 223 11.68 -27.84 31.04
C GLY A 223 11.03 -28.48 29.80
N TYR A 224 9.73 -28.66 29.74
CA TYR A 224 9.05 -29.12 28.51
C TYR A 224 9.18 -28.07 27.39
N PRO A 225 9.52 -28.43 26.13
CA PRO A 225 9.50 -29.78 25.53
C PRO A 225 10.77 -30.64 25.68
N ASP A 226 11.89 -30.08 26.18
CA ASP A 226 13.17 -30.77 26.28
C ASP A 226 13.16 -31.91 27.30
N CYS A 227 12.41 -31.71 28.40
CA CYS A 227 12.15 -32.74 29.39
C CYS A 227 10.66 -33.13 29.43
N LYS A 228 10.32 -34.39 29.24
CA LYS A 228 8.95 -34.93 29.23
C LYS A 228 8.55 -35.57 30.56
N GLY A 229 9.22 -35.25 31.66
CA GLY A 229 8.92 -35.79 33.00
C GLY A 229 7.52 -35.39 33.48
N THR A 230 6.73 -36.37 33.96
CA THR A 230 5.39 -36.18 34.50
C THR A 230 5.22 -36.95 35.81
N LEU A 231 4.49 -36.37 36.78
CA LEU A 231 4.07 -37.04 38.00
C LEU A 231 2.55 -36.94 38.19
N ALA A 232 1.92 -38.00 38.68
CA ALA A 232 0.50 -37.95 39.05
C ALA A 232 0.34 -37.15 40.34
N VAL A 233 -0.69 -36.32 40.41
CA VAL A 233 -1.07 -35.60 41.65
C VAL A 233 -1.90 -36.57 42.48
N SER A 234 -1.38 -37.00 43.63
CA SER A 234 -2.17 -37.74 44.61
C SER A 234 -3.20 -36.82 45.28
N PRO A 235 -4.44 -37.23 45.47
CA PRO A 235 -5.45 -36.40 46.15
C PRO A 235 -5.12 -36.32 47.65
N SER A 236 -4.50 -35.22 48.08
CA SER A 236 -4.43 -34.90 49.52
C SER A 236 -5.68 -34.12 49.89
N GLU A 237 -6.30 -34.59 50.95
CA GLU A 237 -7.40 -34.12 51.77
C GLU A 237 -8.00 -32.73 51.49
N LYS A 238 -9.30 -32.73 51.25
CA LYS A 238 -10.17 -31.56 51.22
C LYS A 238 -10.24 -30.94 52.63
N SER A 239 -9.79 -29.71 52.77
CA SER A 239 -10.24 -28.89 53.88
C SER A 239 -11.57 -28.23 53.49
N ASP A 240 -12.65 -28.64 54.15
CA ASP A 240 -13.96 -28.00 54.13
C ASP A 240 -13.84 -26.51 54.54
N GLN A 241 -14.31 -25.61 53.68
CA GLN A 241 -14.86 -24.35 54.12
C GLN A 241 -16.12 -24.04 53.31
N SER A 242 -17.23 -24.40 53.88
CA SER A 242 -18.56 -23.94 53.57
C SER A 242 -18.65 -22.43 53.87
N GLY A 243 -18.91 -21.63 52.87
CA GLY A 243 -19.25 -20.21 52.99
C GLY A 243 -20.40 -19.89 52.05
N ARG A 244 -21.62 -19.93 52.59
CA ARG A 244 -22.83 -19.35 52.00
C ARG A 244 -22.58 -17.91 51.59
N SER A 245 -23.03 -17.49 50.43
CA SER A 245 -23.44 -16.13 50.16
C SER A 245 -24.62 -16.10 49.19
N ASP A 246 -25.69 -15.50 49.70
CA ASP A 246 -26.99 -15.28 49.11
C ASP A 246 -26.91 -14.44 47.83
N LYS A 247 -27.74 -14.84 46.87
CA LYS A 247 -27.97 -14.12 45.61
C LYS A 247 -29.29 -13.34 45.75
N PRO A 248 -29.33 -12.02 45.56
CA PRO A 248 -30.59 -11.28 45.56
C PRO A 248 -31.34 -11.45 44.24
N PRO A 249 -32.70 -11.33 44.22
CA PRO A 249 -33.54 -11.62 43.08
C PRO A 249 -33.56 -10.46 42.08
N ARG A 250 -33.68 -10.80 40.77
CA ARG A 250 -33.97 -9.85 39.69
C ARG A 250 -35.41 -9.35 39.84
N LYS A 251 -35.57 -8.04 39.77
CA LYS A 251 -36.86 -7.38 39.55
C LYS A 251 -37.15 -7.27 38.05
N THR A 252 -38.35 -7.58 37.72
CA THR A 252 -39.12 -7.39 36.48
C THR A 252 -38.94 -6.04 35.82
#